data_3e6425b930f432a0ccf7872a7bf84cc7
#
_entry.id   3e6425b930f432a0ccf7872a7bf84cc7
#
_cell.length_a   1.000
_cell.length_b   1.000
_cell.length_c   1.000
_cell.angle_alpha   90.00
_cell.angle_beta   90.00
_cell.angle_gamma   90.00
#
_symmetry.space_group_name_H-M   'P 1'
#
loop_
_entity.id
_entity.type
_entity.pdbx_description
1 polymer ?
#
loop_
_entity_poly.entity_id
_entity_poly.type
_entity_poly.pdbx_seq_one_letter_code
_entity_poly.pdbx_strand_id
1 'polypeptide(L)'
;YGLPYQETESVSHEGVKDYLMSISKYKPRDYQIEGVFDALQKNRRLLISPTGSGKSLMIYAITRYHTEHKRSTLIIVPTTSLVEQMYKDFIDYSWDADTHCHKIYAGKDLLSKKPVIISTWQSIYKLPKTWFERFDVVIGDEAHQFKSKSLVSIMTKLYDTKYRYGFTGTLDGTQTHKWVLEGLFGPSYKIVNTKELQEKG
;
A
#
# COMPACT_ATOMS: atom_id res chain seq x y z
N TYR A 1 8.66 28.11 12.18
CA TYR A 1 8.94 28.07 10.74
C TYR A 1 7.86 27.23 10.07
N GLY A 2 6.82 27.92 9.51
CA GLY A 2 5.77 27.26 8.76
C GLY A 2 6.32 26.75 7.44
N LEU A 3 6.38 25.41 7.30
CA LEU A 3 6.43 24.82 5.97
C LEU A 3 5.17 25.28 5.21
N PRO A 4 5.29 25.70 3.94
CA PRO A 4 4.11 26.08 3.19
C PRO A 4 3.13 24.91 3.22
N TYR A 5 1.91 25.19 3.65
CA TYR A 5 0.79 24.29 3.62
C TYR A 5 0.58 23.90 2.14
N GLN A 6 1.13 22.77 1.74
CA GLN A 6 0.77 22.21 0.44
C GLN A 6 -0.68 21.77 0.58
N GLU A 7 -1.55 22.43 -0.19
CA GLU A 7 -2.92 21.96 -0.35
C GLU A 7 -2.88 20.48 -0.66
N THR A 8 -3.41 19.69 0.26
CA THR A 8 -3.71 18.29 0.01
C THR A 8 -4.72 18.29 -1.12
N GLU A 9 -4.37 17.66 -2.25
CA GLU A 9 -5.34 17.43 -3.31
C GLU A 9 -6.58 16.81 -2.68
N SER A 10 -7.70 17.53 -2.68
CA SER A 10 -8.92 17.02 -2.09
C SER A 10 -9.54 16.01 -3.05
N VAL A 11 -9.41 14.73 -2.72
CA VAL A 11 -10.14 13.67 -3.42
C VAL A 11 -11.58 13.64 -2.92
N SER A 12 -12.54 13.51 -3.84
CA SER A 12 -13.95 13.31 -3.52
C SER A 12 -14.28 11.82 -3.57
N HIS A 13 -15.30 11.42 -2.81
CA HIS A 13 -15.79 10.03 -2.85
C HIS A 13 -16.26 9.63 -4.26
N GLU A 14 -17.01 10.49 -4.93
CA GLU A 14 -17.49 10.25 -6.28
C GLU A 14 -16.34 10.17 -7.30
N GLY A 15 -15.34 11.03 -7.15
CA GLY A 15 -14.12 10.99 -7.98
C GLY A 15 -13.34 9.69 -7.81
N VAL A 16 -13.22 9.17 -6.60
CA VAL A 16 -12.58 7.87 -6.33
C VAL A 16 -13.38 6.73 -6.94
N LYS A 17 -14.71 6.74 -6.82
CA LYS A 17 -15.58 5.74 -7.42
C LYS A 17 -15.39 5.71 -8.94
N ASP A 18 -15.47 6.84 -9.60
CA ASP A 18 -15.29 6.96 -11.05
C ASP A 18 -13.90 6.49 -11.47
N TYR A 19 -12.88 6.84 -10.70
CA TYR A 19 -11.51 6.41 -10.94
C TYR A 19 -11.36 4.88 -10.87
N LEU A 20 -11.86 4.24 -9.80
CA LEU A 20 -11.80 2.78 -9.68
C LEU A 20 -12.55 2.08 -10.81
N MET A 21 -13.68 2.62 -11.25
CA MET A 21 -14.42 2.06 -12.37
C MET A 21 -13.68 2.19 -13.71
N SER A 22 -12.82 3.20 -13.87
CA SER A 22 -12.07 3.48 -15.10
C SER A 22 -10.79 2.67 -15.24
N ILE A 23 -10.17 2.25 -14.15
CA ILE A 23 -8.82 1.63 -14.15
C ILE A 23 -8.82 0.11 -14.11
N SER A 24 -9.96 -0.52 -13.94
CA SER A 24 -10.08 -1.99 -13.87
C SER A 24 -11.33 -2.47 -14.61
N LYS A 25 -11.23 -3.66 -15.21
CA LYS A 25 -12.38 -4.37 -15.79
C LYS A 25 -13.36 -4.90 -14.73
N TYR A 26 -12.93 -4.98 -13.48
CA TYR A 26 -13.76 -5.45 -12.37
C TYR A 26 -14.52 -4.29 -11.73
N LYS A 27 -15.80 -4.52 -11.46
CA LYS A 27 -16.61 -3.55 -10.73
C LYS A 27 -16.15 -3.49 -9.27
N PRO A 28 -15.73 -2.32 -8.75
CA PRO A 28 -15.35 -2.21 -7.35
C PRO A 28 -16.56 -2.37 -6.44
N ARG A 29 -16.35 -2.97 -5.27
CA ARG A 29 -17.36 -3.06 -4.22
C ARG A 29 -17.36 -1.79 -3.37
N ASP A 30 -18.47 -1.47 -2.73
CA ASP A 30 -18.63 -0.23 -1.96
C ASP A 30 -17.55 -0.08 -0.89
N TYR A 31 -17.22 -1.13 -0.16
CA TYR A 31 -16.19 -1.07 0.88
C TYR A 31 -14.78 -0.88 0.31
N GLN A 32 -14.51 -1.29 -0.92
CA GLN A 32 -13.25 -1.02 -1.61
C GLN A 32 -13.14 0.46 -1.98
N ILE A 33 -14.22 1.05 -2.46
CA ILE A 33 -14.31 2.49 -2.76
C ILE A 33 -14.08 3.30 -1.48
N GLU A 34 -14.75 2.95 -0.39
CA GLU A 34 -14.59 3.61 0.90
C GLU A 34 -13.15 3.51 1.43
N GLY A 35 -12.54 2.34 1.34
CA GLY A 35 -11.16 2.13 1.79
C GLY A 35 -10.15 2.95 1.00
N VAL A 36 -10.27 2.98 -0.32
CA VAL A 36 -9.39 3.78 -1.19
C VAL A 36 -9.62 5.27 -0.95
N PHE A 37 -10.87 5.70 -0.84
CA PHE A 37 -11.20 7.10 -0.55
C PHE A 37 -10.59 7.56 0.78
N ASP A 38 -10.78 6.79 1.84
CA ASP A 38 -10.20 7.11 3.15
C ASP A 38 -8.67 7.20 3.10
N ALA A 39 -8.02 6.23 2.46
CA ALA A 39 -6.57 6.20 2.32
C ALA A 39 -6.04 7.43 1.55
N LEU A 40 -6.61 7.75 0.41
CA LEU A 40 -6.17 8.87 -0.42
C LEU A 40 -6.47 10.23 0.25
N GLN A 41 -7.55 10.34 1.01
CA GLN A 41 -7.89 11.55 1.74
C GLN A 41 -6.94 11.80 2.91
N LYS A 42 -6.51 10.75 3.61
CA LYS A 42 -5.74 10.86 4.85
C LYS A 42 -4.22 10.80 4.66
N ASN A 43 -3.74 10.30 3.55
CA ASN A 43 -2.32 10.10 3.20
C ASN A 43 -1.57 9.09 4.08
N ARG A 44 -2.04 8.80 5.27
CA ARG A 44 -1.46 7.83 6.20
C ARG A 44 -2.56 7.02 6.84
N ARG A 45 -2.61 5.71 6.54
CA ARG A 45 -3.60 4.80 7.09
C ARG A 45 -3.07 3.39 7.27
N LEU A 46 -3.51 2.75 8.33
CA LEU A 46 -3.44 1.31 8.50
C LEU A 46 -4.81 0.72 8.16
N LEU A 47 -4.91 0.07 7.03
CA LEU A 47 -6.16 -0.52 6.54
C LEU A 47 -6.26 -1.96 7.03
N ILE A 48 -7.23 -2.22 7.90
CA ILE A 48 -7.52 -3.57 8.39
C ILE A 48 -8.52 -4.19 7.43
N SER A 49 -8.04 -5.15 6.65
CA SER A 49 -8.76 -5.74 5.53
C SER A 49 -8.92 -7.25 5.77
N PRO A 50 -10.13 -7.75 6.01
CA PRO A 50 -10.35 -9.17 6.22
C PRO A 50 -10.01 -9.98 4.95
N THR A 51 -9.72 -11.26 5.14
CA THR A 51 -9.47 -12.20 4.05
C THR A 51 -10.63 -12.19 3.05
N GLY A 52 -10.31 -12.15 1.76
CA GLY A 52 -11.31 -12.11 0.69
C GLY A 52 -11.94 -10.74 0.43
N SER A 53 -11.42 -9.67 1.02
CA SER A 53 -11.91 -8.30 0.80
C SER A 53 -11.52 -7.68 -0.54
N GLY A 54 -10.70 -8.35 -1.35
CA GLY A 54 -10.18 -7.77 -2.59
C GLY A 54 -9.14 -6.67 -2.34
N LYS A 55 -8.30 -6.88 -1.34
CA LYS A 55 -7.22 -5.98 -0.92
C LYS A 55 -6.29 -5.58 -2.06
N SER A 56 -5.97 -6.51 -2.96
CA SER A 56 -5.07 -6.23 -4.09
C SER A 56 -5.61 -5.17 -5.05
N LEU A 57 -6.93 -5.10 -5.24
CA LEU A 57 -7.55 -4.04 -6.05
C LEU A 57 -7.38 -2.66 -5.40
N MET A 58 -7.49 -2.58 -4.08
CA MET A 58 -7.27 -1.32 -3.35
C MET A 58 -5.81 -0.88 -3.43
N ILE A 59 -4.87 -1.80 -3.25
CA ILE A 59 -3.43 -1.54 -3.39
C ILE A 59 -3.11 -1.07 -4.82
N TYR A 60 -3.66 -1.76 -5.81
CA TYR A 60 -3.52 -1.37 -7.21
C TYR A 60 -4.03 0.05 -7.48
N ALA A 61 -5.23 0.37 -7.02
CA ALA A 61 -5.83 1.68 -7.23
C ALA A 61 -5.00 2.82 -6.61
N ILE A 62 -4.54 2.63 -5.38
CA ILE A 62 -3.68 3.59 -4.67
C ILE A 62 -2.34 3.75 -5.41
N THR A 63 -1.72 2.66 -5.81
CA THR A 63 -0.44 2.65 -6.53
C THR A 63 -0.56 3.37 -7.86
N ARG A 64 -1.57 3.05 -8.63
CA ARG A 64 -1.80 3.67 -9.95
C ARG A 64 -2.12 5.16 -9.83
N TYR A 65 -2.94 5.54 -8.86
CA TYR A 65 -3.24 6.94 -8.56
C TYR A 65 -1.96 7.76 -8.33
N HIS A 66 -1.08 7.27 -7.47
CA HIS A 66 0.18 7.97 -7.19
C HIS A 66 1.13 7.96 -8.38
N THR A 67 1.18 6.87 -9.15
CA THR A 67 1.98 6.81 -10.38
C THR A 67 1.54 7.85 -11.41
N GLU A 68 0.24 8.03 -11.58
CA GLU A 68 -0.33 9.05 -12.47
C GLU A 68 -0.06 10.48 -11.98
N HIS A 69 0.16 10.66 -10.67
CA HIS A 69 0.59 11.92 -10.05
C HIS A 69 2.13 12.07 -9.99
N LYS A 70 2.88 11.28 -10.76
CA LYS A 70 4.35 11.34 -10.84
C LYS A 70 5.05 11.05 -9.51
N ARG A 71 4.49 10.20 -8.67
CA ARG A 71 5.06 9.77 -7.40
C ARG A 71 5.62 8.36 -7.51
N SER A 72 6.76 8.13 -6.89
CA SER A 72 7.40 6.82 -6.82
C SER A 72 6.90 6.03 -5.61
N THR A 73 6.53 4.78 -5.83
CA THR A 73 5.92 3.91 -4.81
C THR A 73 6.80 2.70 -4.51
N LEU A 74 7.01 2.43 -3.22
CA LEU A 74 7.59 1.18 -2.72
C LEU A 74 6.47 0.32 -2.10
N ILE A 75 6.26 -0.88 -2.65
CA ILE A 75 5.35 -1.88 -2.08
C ILE A 75 6.19 -2.98 -1.43
N ILE A 76 5.97 -3.21 -0.15
CA ILE A 76 6.71 -4.18 0.64
C ILE A 76 5.78 -5.33 1.02
N VAL A 77 6.23 -6.55 0.75
CA VAL A 77 5.48 -7.78 1.01
C VAL A 77 6.33 -8.80 1.80
N PRO A 78 5.71 -9.77 2.49
CA PRO A 78 6.47 -10.70 3.33
C PRO A 78 7.17 -11.84 2.58
N THR A 79 6.74 -12.20 1.37
CA THR A 79 7.26 -13.36 0.65
C THR A 79 7.47 -13.10 -0.85
N THR A 80 8.38 -13.87 -1.44
CA THR A 80 8.63 -13.86 -2.89
C THR A 80 7.37 -14.19 -3.70
N SER A 81 6.57 -15.15 -3.26
CA SER A 81 5.32 -15.50 -3.94
C SER A 81 4.32 -14.35 -3.94
N LEU A 82 4.28 -13.54 -2.89
CA LEU A 82 3.43 -12.35 -2.85
C LEU A 82 3.94 -11.22 -3.77
N VAL A 83 5.24 -11.11 -3.99
CA VAL A 83 5.77 -10.20 -5.04
C VAL A 83 5.21 -10.58 -6.41
N GLU A 84 5.30 -11.86 -6.77
CA GLU A 84 4.80 -12.37 -8.04
C GLU A 84 3.27 -12.24 -8.15
N GLN A 85 2.55 -12.54 -7.08
CA GLN A 85 1.09 -12.43 -7.06
C GLN A 85 0.63 -10.99 -7.24
N MET A 86 1.26 -10.05 -6.56
CA MET A 86 0.94 -8.60 -6.69
C MET A 86 1.16 -8.13 -8.12
N TYR A 87 2.27 -8.51 -8.72
CA TYR A 87 2.59 -8.17 -10.11
C TYR A 87 1.56 -8.74 -11.09
N LYS A 88 1.17 -10.00 -10.94
CA LYS A 88 0.13 -10.65 -11.75
C LYS A 88 -1.23 -10.00 -11.58
N ASP A 89 -1.60 -9.64 -10.36
CA ASP A 89 -2.85 -8.95 -10.07
C ASP A 89 -2.92 -7.62 -10.82
N PHE A 90 -1.84 -6.86 -10.85
CA PHE A 90 -1.78 -5.58 -11.57
C PHE A 90 -1.98 -5.77 -13.08
N ILE A 91 -1.40 -6.81 -13.66
CA ILE A 91 -1.64 -7.17 -15.07
C ILE A 91 -3.11 -7.56 -15.28
N ASP A 92 -3.67 -8.36 -14.38
CA ASP A 92 -5.08 -8.80 -14.46
C ASP A 92 -6.06 -7.63 -14.35
N TYR A 93 -5.72 -6.60 -13.61
CA TYR A 93 -6.48 -5.33 -13.55
C TYR A 93 -6.29 -4.45 -14.79
N SER A 94 -5.61 -4.92 -15.80
CA SER A 94 -5.38 -4.23 -17.09
C SER A 94 -4.37 -3.08 -17.01
N TRP A 95 -3.37 -3.20 -16.15
CA TRP A 95 -2.25 -2.27 -16.13
C TRP A 95 -1.01 -2.84 -16.83
N ASP A 96 -0.26 -1.98 -17.51
CA ASP A 96 1.05 -2.33 -18.06
C ASP A 96 2.10 -2.38 -16.94
N ALA A 97 2.04 -3.46 -16.15
CA ALA A 97 2.93 -3.64 -15.01
C ALA A 97 4.40 -3.80 -15.43
N ASP A 98 4.65 -4.30 -16.64
CA ASP A 98 6.02 -4.44 -17.14
C ASP A 98 6.71 -3.08 -17.33
N THR A 99 5.97 -2.10 -17.81
CA THR A 99 6.48 -0.72 -17.94
C THR A 99 6.60 -0.01 -16.58
N HIS A 100 5.68 -0.22 -15.66
CA HIS A 100 5.55 0.58 -14.44
C HIS A 100 6.17 -0.04 -13.19
N CYS A 101 6.27 -1.36 -13.12
CA CYS A 101 6.63 -2.10 -11.92
C CYS A 101 7.94 -2.87 -12.09
N HIS A 102 8.76 -2.84 -11.05
CA HIS A 102 9.96 -3.64 -10.93
C HIS A 102 9.89 -4.53 -9.70
N LYS A 103 10.24 -5.81 -9.84
CA LYS A 103 10.21 -6.80 -8.76
C LYS A 103 11.60 -6.98 -8.15
N ILE A 104 11.66 -6.95 -6.82
CA ILE A 104 12.88 -7.25 -6.06
C ILE A 104 12.59 -8.39 -5.10
N TYR A 105 13.35 -9.47 -5.22
CA TYR A 105 13.38 -10.56 -4.26
C TYR A 105 14.74 -11.27 -4.28
N ALA A 106 15.07 -11.96 -3.20
CA ALA A 106 16.37 -12.62 -3.02
C ALA A 106 17.58 -11.67 -3.20
N GLY A 107 17.42 -10.37 -2.89
CA GLY A 107 18.48 -9.36 -2.95
C GLY A 107 19.01 -9.05 -4.35
N LYS A 108 18.27 -9.42 -5.41
CA LYS A 108 18.68 -9.21 -6.79
C LYS A 108 18.02 -7.98 -7.39
N ASP A 109 18.72 -7.36 -8.37
CA ASP A 109 18.20 -6.26 -9.18
C ASP A 109 17.64 -5.09 -8.35
N LEU A 110 18.43 -4.64 -7.38
CA LEU A 110 18.04 -3.60 -6.41
C LEU A 110 17.82 -2.21 -7.04
N LEU A 111 18.27 -1.98 -8.25
CA LEU A 111 18.19 -0.69 -8.92
C LEU A 111 17.22 -0.74 -10.09
N SER A 112 16.30 0.22 -10.12
CA SER A 112 15.38 0.42 -11.23
C SER A 112 14.90 1.86 -11.26
N LYS A 113 14.63 2.38 -12.46
CA LYS A 113 14.04 3.70 -12.68
C LYS A 113 12.51 3.65 -12.77
N LYS A 114 11.92 2.47 -12.74
CA LYS A 114 10.45 2.32 -12.82
C LYS A 114 9.79 2.98 -11.61
N PRO A 115 8.60 3.56 -11.76
CA PRO A 115 7.95 4.31 -10.68
C PRO A 115 7.47 3.43 -9.51
N VAL A 116 7.29 2.14 -9.73
CA VAL A 116 6.81 1.21 -8.70
C VAL A 116 7.82 0.10 -8.47
N ILE A 117 8.22 -0.08 -7.22
CA ILE A 117 9.05 -1.20 -6.79
C ILE A 117 8.22 -2.10 -5.89
N ILE A 118 8.15 -3.38 -6.22
CA ILE A 118 7.53 -4.42 -5.38
C ILE A 118 8.65 -5.30 -4.83
N SER A 119 8.81 -5.33 -3.52
CA SER A 119 9.93 -6.01 -2.87
C SER A 119 9.52 -6.79 -1.65
N THR A 120 10.22 -7.89 -1.38
CA THR A 120 10.21 -8.49 -0.05
C THR A 120 10.95 -7.57 0.93
N TRP A 121 10.52 -7.55 2.20
CA TRP A 121 11.20 -6.75 3.22
C TRP A 121 12.63 -7.26 3.50
N GLN A 122 12.86 -8.58 3.34
CA GLN A 122 14.15 -9.22 3.54
C GLN A 122 15.23 -8.71 2.56
N SER A 123 14.82 -8.39 1.35
CA SER A 123 15.74 -7.91 0.32
C SER A 123 16.25 -6.49 0.55
N ILE A 124 15.53 -5.67 1.30
CA ILE A 124 15.76 -4.22 1.36
C ILE A 124 16.03 -3.66 2.75
N TYR A 125 15.71 -4.38 3.85
CA TYR A 125 15.75 -3.80 5.20
C TYR A 125 17.15 -3.34 5.65
N LYS A 126 18.21 -3.90 5.08
CA LYS A 126 19.61 -3.52 5.37
C LYS A 126 20.17 -2.45 4.44
N LEU A 127 19.43 -2.05 3.41
CA LEU A 127 19.90 -1.05 2.47
C LEU A 127 20.03 0.34 3.13
N PRO A 128 20.93 1.19 2.64
CA PRO A 128 21.15 2.51 3.24
C PRO A 128 19.96 3.45 2.98
N LYS A 129 19.83 4.49 3.80
CA LYS A 129 18.78 5.51 3.67
C LYS A 129 18.70 6.10 2.25
N THR A 130 19.83 6.28 1.58
CA THR A 130 19.92 6.81 0.22
C THR A 130 19.12 6.00 -0.80
N TRP A 131 19.01 4.68 -0.62
CA TRP A 131 18.20 3.86 -1.49
C TRP A 131 16.71 4.15 -1.35
N PHE A 132 16.26 4.52 -0.15
CA PHE A 132 14.84 4.79 0.16
C PHE A 132 14.40 6.22 -0.17
N GLU A 133 15.30 7.15 -0.36
CA GLU A 133 14.99 8.59 -0.51
C GLU A 133 14.15 8.92 -1.76
N ARG A 134 14.19 8.07 -2.77
CA ARG A 134 13.42 8.27 -4.00
C ARG A 134 11.91 8.05 -3.86
N PHE A 135 11.45 7.42 -2.80
CA PHE A 135 10.05 7.01 -2.67
C PHE A 135 9.20 8.08 -1.99
N ASP A 136 8.14 8.48 -2.68
CA ASP A 136 7.10 9.39 -2.15
C ASP A 136 6.02 8.62 -1.39
N VAL A 137 5.83 7.35 -1.73
CA VAL A 137 4.77 6.47 -1.25
C VAL A 137 5.36 5.15 -0.77
N VAL A 138 4.91 4.66 0.37
CA VAL A 138 5.18 3.30 0.84
C VAL A 138 3.87 2.58 1.14
N ILE A 139 3.77 1.34 0.66
CA ILE A 139 2.66 0.44 0.94
C ILE A 139 3.25 -0.84 1.56
N GLY A 140 2.79 -1.18 2.76
CA GLY A 140 3.11 -2.46 3.39
C GLY A 140 1.93 -3.41 3.28
N ASP A 141 2.06 -4.48 2.52
CA ASP A 141 1.05 -5.53 2.43
C ASP A 141 1.35 -6.65 3.43
N GLU A 142 0.31 -7.15 4.10
CA GLU A 142 0.45 -8.12 5.18
C GLU A 142 1.44 -7.65 6.26
N ALA A 143 1.36 -6.36 6.61
CA ALA A 143 2.34 -5.67 7.46
C ALA A 143 2.49 -6.32 8.85
N HIS A 144 1.47 -7.00 9.34
CA HIS A 144 1.49 -7.75 10.59
C HIS A 144 2.44 -8.96 10.58
N GLN A 145 2.82 -9.45 9.40
CA GLN A 145 3.74 -10.60 9.23
C GLN A 145 5.22 -10.18 9.21
N PHE A 146 5.52 -8.89 9.14
CA PHE A 146 6.91 -8.42 9.14
C PHE A 146 7.52 -8.53 10.53
N LYS A 147 8.82 -8.81 10.60
CA LYS A 147 9.55 -8.66 11.85
C LYS A 147 9.57 -7.19 12.26
N SER A 148 9.15 -6.89 13.49
CA SER A 148 9.05 -5.51 14.00
C SER A 148 10.32 -4.69 13.79
N LYS A 149 11.48 -5.23 14.16
CA LYS A 149 12.76 -4.52 14.02
C LYS A 149 13.10 -4.19 12.57
N SER A 150 12.82 -5.10 11.64
CA SER A 150 13.06 -4.89 10.21
C SER A 150 12.11 -3.86 9.62
N LEU A 151 10.85 -3.92 9.98
CA LEU A 151 9.85 -2.95 9.54
C LEU A 151 10.17 -1.55 10.08
N VAL A 152 10.49 -1.42 11.35
CA VAL A 152 10.90 -0.15 11.96
C VAL A 152 12.15 0.40 11.28
N SER A 153 13.14 -0.45 10.99
CA SER A 153 14.35 -0.04 10.26
C SER A 153 14.03 0.55 8.89
N ILE A 154 13.17 -0.12 8.12
CA ILE A 154 12.73 0.36 6.80
C ILE A 154 11.98 1.70 6.94
N MET A 155 11.00 1.77 7.81
CA MET A 155 10.16 2.97 7.97
C MET A 155 10.92 4.16 8.53
N THR A 156 11.97 3.94 9.34
CA THR A 156 12.87 4.99 9.79
C THR A 156 13.66 5.60 8.63
N LYS A 157 14.07 4.77 7.66
CA LYS A 157 14.75 5.24 6.44
C LYS A 157 13.79 5.94 5.46
N LEU A 158 12.50 5.73 5.61
CA LEU A 158 11.43 6.40 4.86
C LEU A 158 10.84 7.57 5.66
N TYR A 159 11.63 8.19 6.53
CA TYR A 159 11.18 9.25 7.44
C TYR A 159 10.44 10.38 6.72
N ASP A 160 10.95 10.82 5.58
CA ASP A 160 10.39 11.94 4.80
C ASP A 160 9.26 11.52 3.84
N THR A 161 8.90 10.23 3.80
CA THR A 161 7.85 9.73 2.92
C THR A 161 6.48 10.12 3.44
N LYS A 162 5.78 10.94 2.66
CA LYS A 162 4.50 11.55 3.04
C LYS A 162 3.35 10.56 3.05
N TYR A 163 3.27 9.70 2.03
CA TYR A 163 2.15 8.79 1.80
C TYR A 163 2.49 7.40 2.30
N ARG A 164 1.78 6.94 3.33
CA ARG A 164 2.05 5.66 4.00
C ARG A 164 0.77 4.86 4.18
N TYR A 165 0.72 3.68 3.59
CA TYR A 165 -0.43 2.79 3.66
C TYR A 165 0.01 1.41 4.11
N GLY A 166 -0.50 0.96 5.24
CA GLY A 166 -0.33 -0.41 5.71
C GLY A 166 -1.63 -1.19 5.47
N PHE A 167 -1.50 -2.39 4.94
CA PHE A 167 -2.60 -3.34 4.81
C PHE A 167 -2.32 -4.55 5.70
N THR A 168 -3.29 -4.91 6.50
CA THR A 168 -3.17 -6.05 7.40
C THR A 168 -4.50 -6.79 7.47
N GLY A 169 -4.43 -8.11 7.67
CA GLY A 169 -5.60 -8.93 7.94
C GLY A 169 -6.04 -8.83 9.40
N THR A 170 -6.58 -9.91 9.94
CA THR A 170 -6.88 -10.00 11.37
C THR A 170 -5.58 -9.92 12.18
N LEU A 171 -5.60 -9.18 13.27
CA LEU A 171 -4.41 -8.90 14.10
C LEU A 171 -4.10 -10.02 15.12
N ASP A 172 -4.78 -11.15 15.04
CA ASP A 172 -4.55 -12.30 15.89
C ASP A 172 -3.26 -13.04 15.51
N GLY A 173 -2.38 -13.28 16.46
CA GLY A 173 -1.12 -14.00 16.25
C GLY A 173 -0.06 -13.22 15.46
N THR A 174 -0.08 -11.92 15.52
CA THR A 174 0.81 -11.04 14.75
C THR A 174 2.21 -10.95 15.35
N GLN A 175 3.25 -10.87 14.49
CA GLN A 175 4.63 -10.62 14.90
C GLN A 175 4.88 -9.13 15.21
N THR A 176 4.08 -8.23 14.65
CA THR A 176 4.18 -6.80 14.88
C THR A 176 2.89 -6.29 15.49
N HIS A 177 2.99 -5.67 16.67
CA HIS A 177 1.86 -5.17 17.42
C HIS A 177 1.12 -4.05 16.68
N LYS A 178 -0.20 -4.00 16.80
CA LYS A 178 -1.06 -2.97 16.21
C LYS A 178 -0.56 -1.54 16.44
N TRP A 179 -0.09 -1.23 17.65
CA TRP A 179 0.41 0.11 18.00
C TRP A 179 1.64 0.49 17.20
N VAL A 180 2.53 -0.47 16.96
CA VAL A 180 3.71 -0.24 16.11
C VAL A 180 3.28 0.05 14.68
N LEU A 181 2.33 -0.73 14.15
CA LEU A 181 1.80 -0.52 12.80
C LEU A 181 1.11 0.84 12.65
N GLU A 182 0.30 1.23 13.64
CA GLU A 182 -0.36 2.54 13.64
C GLU A 182 0.65 3.70 13.74
N GLY A 183 1.71 3.54 14.51
CA GLY A 183 2.80 4.52 14.59
C GLY A 183 3.57 4.67 13.28
N LEU A 184 3.72 3.61 12.52
CA LEU A 184 4.47 3.60 11.25
C LEU A 184 3.63 4.05 10.04
N PHE A 185 2.39 3.64 9.97
CA PHE A 185 1.52 3.89 8.81
C PHE A 185 0.45 4.96 9.05
N GLY A 186 -0.07 5.06 10.26
CA GLY A 186 -1.11 6.00 10.63
C GLY A 186 -2.30 5.31 11.33
N PRO A 187 -3.35 6.07 11.67
CA PRO A 187 -4.52 5.53 12.36
C PRO A 187 -5.16 4.40 11.59
N SER A 188 -5.69 3.41 12.29
CA SER A 188 -6.36 2.28 11.67
C SER A 188 -7.74 2.64 11.10
N TYR A 189 -8.06 2.03 9.97
CA TYR A 189 -9.38 2.05 9.34
C TYR A 189 -9.80 0.61 9.05
N LYS A 190 -10.92 0.20 9.62
CA LYS A 190 -11.43 -1.16 9.41
C LYS A 190 -12.33 -1.21 8.19
N ILE A 191 -11.94 -2.03 7.21
CA ILE A 191 -12.76 -2.29 6.03
C ILE A 191 -13.82 -3.33 6.40
N VAL A 192 -15.10 -2.97 6.27
CA VAL A 192 -16.23 -3.80 6.65
C VAL A 192 -16.89 -4.35 5.39
N ASN A 193 -16.96 -5.69 5.28
CA ASN A 193 -17.70 -6.34 4.21
C ASN A 193 -19.19 -6.40 4.57
N THR A 194 -20.07 -6.12 3.61
CA THR A 194 -21.53 -6.13 3.79
C THR A 194 -22.07 -7.48 4.32
N LYS A 195 -21.36 -8.59 4.05
CA LYS A 195 -21.70 -9.89 4.62
C LYS A 195 -21.54 -9.96 6.14
N GLU A 196 -20.51 -9.32 6.68
CA GLU A 196 -20.31 -9.27 8.15
C GLU A 196 -21.37 -8.41 8.85
N LEU A 197 -21.93 -7.42 8.15
CA LEU A 197 -23.01 -6.60 8.68
C LEU A 197 -24.35 -7.35 8.70
N GLN A 198 -24.56 -8.28 7.76
CA GLN A 198 -25.78 -9.09 7.69
C GLN A 198 -25.79 -10.25 8.71
N GLU A 199 -24.63 -10.74 9.12
CA GLU A 199 -24.51 -11.80 10.14
C GLU A 199 -24.61 -11.29 11.58
N LYS A 200 -24.53 -9.96 11.80
CA LYS A 200 -24.63 -9.28 13.10
C LYS A 200 -25.96 -8.58 13.36
N GLY A 201 -26.92 -8.69 12.43
CA GLY A 201 -28.27 -8.12 12.52
C GLY A 201 -29.31 -9.08 13.05
#